data_0b05d3549ea5afed4b81f1cc26eed339
#
_entry.id   0b05d3549ea5afed4b81f1cc26eed339
#
_cell.length_a   1.000
_cell.length_b   1.000
_cell.length_c   1.000
_cell.angle_alpha   90.00
_cell.angle_beta   90.00
_cell.angle_gamma   90.00
#
_symmetry.space_group_name_H-M   'P 1'
#
loop_
_entity.id
_entity.type
_entity.pdbx_description
1 polymer ?
#
loop_
_entity_poly.entity_id
_entity_poly.type
_entity_poly.pdbx_seq_one_letter_code
_entity_poly.pdbx_strand_id
1 'polypeptide(L)'
;MPHVKYRKEHIVTSVVAVIVDDDNRVLLTRRSVPPFHGQWVMPGGKIDLGEPILKALHREVMEEVGLEVEVEGLVDVFEHITPDESMDHFVILYYRCRPLSCAVTHNPSEVAEARWVAQEELADYEMPDGTRFILGKIFPQRRRHDDR
;
A
#
# COMPACT_ATOMS: atom_id res chain seq x y z
N MET A 1 16.44 5.24 25.00
CA MET A 1 15.09 5.59 24.74
C MET A 1 14.65 5.15 23.39
N PRO A 2 13.75 4.29 23.41
CA PRO A 2 13.32 3.79 22.13
C PRO A 2 12.71 4.92 21.31
N HIS A 3 12.95 4.85 20.06
CA HIS A 3 12.30 5.75 19.18
C HIS A 3 10.93 5.29 18.92
N VAL A 4 10.00 6.09 19.28
CA VAL A 4 8.62 5.80 18.98
C VAL A 4 8.29 6.53 17.71
N LYS A 5 8.11 5.82 16.64
CA LYS A 5 7.86 6.46 15.37
C LYS A 5 6.58 7.22 15.37
N TYR A 6 5.58 6.77 16.13
CA TYR A 6 4.36 7.52 16.29
C TYR A 6 3.98 7.47 17.73
N ARG A 7 3.36 8.53 18.15
CA ARG A 7 2.94 8.64 19.51
C ARG A 7 1.60 7.96 19.67
N LYS A 8 1.40 7.39 20.83
CA LYS A 8 0.15 6.68 21.11
C LYS A 8 -1.06 7.60 21.05
N GLU A 9 -0.85 8.86 21.29
CA GLU A 9 -1.94 9.83 21.29
C GLU A 9 -2.17 10.45 19.93
N HIS A 10 -1.51 9.96 18.89
CA HIS A 10 -1.65 10.53 17.57
C HIS A 10 -2.16 9.47 16.58
N ILE A 11 -3.06 9.92 15.72
CA ILE A 11 -3.48 9.10 14.59
C ILE A 11 -2.49 9.33 13.46
N VAL A 12 -2.00 8.25 12.89
CA VAL A 12 -1.05 8.33 11.77
C VAL A 12 -1.84 8.21 10.48
N THR A 13 -1.73 9.20 9.62
CA THR A 13 -2.39 9.20 8.32
C THR A 13 -1.38 8.83 7.24
N SER A 14 -1.73 7.85 6.44
CA SER A 14 -0.88 7.36 5.36
C SER A 14 -1.65 7.36 4.04
N VAL A 15 -0.90 7.39 2.95
CA VAL A 15 -1.47 7.29 1.62
C VAL A 15 -0.75 6.19 0.88
N VAL A 16 -1.51 5.38 0.14
CA VAL A 16 -0.97 4.22 -0.55
C VAL A 16 -1.45 4.24 -1.99
N ALA A 17 -0.55 3.90 -2.90
CA ALA A 17 -0.84 3.84 -4.32
C ALA A 17 -1.13 2.40 -4.72
N VAL A 18 -2.33 2.17 -5.24
CA VAL A 18 -2.70 0.87 -5.80
C VAL A 18 -2.39 0.98 -7.30
N ILE A 19 -1.18 0.55 -7.67
CA ILE A 19 -0.67 0.76 -9.02
C ILE A 19 -0.97 -0.48 -9.85
N VAL A 20 -1.85 -0.32 -10.84
CA VAL A 20 -2.28 -1.44 -11.69
C VAL A 20 -1.86 -1.13 -13.12
N ASP A 21 -1.13 -2.07 -13.73
CA ASP A 21 -0.62 -1.87 -15.08
C ASP A 21 -1.64 -2.32 -16.13
N ASP A 22 -1.27 -2.20 -17.40
CA ASP A 22 -2.17 -2.50 -18.51
C ASP A 22 -2.49 -4.00 -18.61
N ASP A 23 -1.66 -4.84 -18.00
CA ASP A 23 -1.91 -6.28 -17.95
C ASP A 23 -2.68 -6.68 -16.71
N ASN A 24 -3.23 -5.69 -16.01
CA ASN A 24 -4.05 -5.91 -14.84
C ASN A 24 -3.29 -6.56 -13.69
N ARG A 25 -1.99 -6.21 -13.57
CA ARG A 25 -1.15 -6.65 -12.46
C ARG A 25 -0.93 -5.50 -11.51
N VAL A 26 -0.86 -5.81 -10.24
CA VAL A 26 -0.65 -4.78 -9.21
C VAL A 26 0.79 -4.85 -8.71
N LEU A 27 1.34 -3.68 -8.42
CA LEU A 27 2.71 -3.61 -7.89
C LEU A 27 2.69 -3.84 -6.39
N LEU A 28 3.39 -4.87 -5.95
CA LEU A 28 3.55 -5.17 -4.53
C LEU A 28 5.01 -5.04 -4.15
N THR A 29 5.24 -4.60 -2.92
CA THR A 29 6.58 -4.49 -2.36
C THR A 29 6.63 -5.28 -1.06
N ARG A 30 7.75 -5.98 -0.84
CA ARG A 30 7.95 -6.70 0.41
C ARG A 30 8.73 -5.79 1.35
N ARG A 31 8.16 -5.57 2.53
CA ARG A 31 8.76 -4.63 3.48
C ARG A 31 10.01 -5.21 4.12
N SER A 32 11.05 -4.38 4.22
CA SER A 32 12.27 -4.76 4.93
C SER A 32 12.36 -4.08 6.29
N VAL A 33 11.32 -3.33 6.69
CA VAL A 33 11.30 -2.62 7.98
C VAL A 33 9.93 -2.79 8.61
N PRO A 34 9.84 -2.64 9.96
CA PRO A 34 8.54 -2.64 10.62
C PRO A 34 7.75 -1.39 10.25
N PRO A 35 6.43 -1.42 10.38
CA PRO A 35 5.62 -2.59 10.68
C PRO A 35 5.47 -3.49 9.48
N PHE A 36 4.96 -4.70 9.72
CA PHE A 36 4.70 -5.67 8.67
C PHE A 36 5.95 -6.14 7.95
N HIS A 37 7.07 -6.24 8.69
CA HIS A 37 8.32 -6.69 8.12
C HIS A 37 8.14 -8.05 7.45
N GLY A 38 8.60 -8.17 6.21
CA GLY A 38 8.51 -9.41 5.44
C GLY A 38 7.21 -9.60 4.71
N GLN A 39 6.21 -8.76 4.96
CA GLN A 39 4.93 -8.89 4.29
C GLN A 39 4.88 -8.01 3.05
N TRP A 40 3.97 -8.37 2.15
CA TRP A 40 3.81 -7.66 0.88
C TRP A 40 2.71 -6.63 1.00
N VAL A 41 3.03 -5.42 0.59
CA VAL A 41 2.10 -4.28 0.64
C VAL A 41 2.22 -3.51 -0.66
N MET A 42 1.39 -2.48 -0.80
CA MET A 42 1.50 -1.57 -1.93
C MET A 42 2.31 -0.36 -1.52
N PRO A 43 2.96 0.32 -2.49
CA PRO A 43 3.82 1.47 -2.15
C PRO A 43 3.03 2.59 -1.51
N GLY A 44 3.61 3.20 -0.49
CA GLY A 44 2.97 4.30 0.20
C GLY A 44 3.68 4.61 1.49
N GLY A 45 3.14 5.56 2.23
CA GLY A 45 3.72 5.93 3.49
C GLY A 45 2.99 7.08 4.15
N LYS A 46 3.60 7.55 5.21
CA LYS A 46 3.02 8.56 6.06
C LYS A 46 2.99 9.92 5.36
N ILE A 47 1.88 10.63 5.56
CA ILE A 47 1.76 12.00 5.08
C ILE A 47 2.39 12.92 6.10
N ASP A 48 3.29 13.80 5.64
CA ASP A 48 3.95 14.73 6.54
C ASP A 48 3.05 15.93 6.83
N LEU A 49 3.25 16.50 7.98
CA LEU A 49 2.49 17.68 8.36
C LEU A 49 2.65 18.78 7.30
N GLY A 50 1.53 19.28 6.82
CA GLY A 50 1.55 20.33 5.81
C GLY A 50 1.70 19.84 4.38
N GLU A 51 1.82 18.54 4.19
CA GLU A 51 2.01 17.96 2.86
C GLU A 51 0.66 17.58 2.28
N PRO A 52 0.32 18.03 1.06
CA PRO A 52 -0.91 17.59 0.42
C PRO A 52 -0.91 16.09 0.18
N ILE A 53 -2.09 15.49 0.25
CA ILE A 53 -2.22 14.04 0.16
C ILE A 53 -1.58 13.46 -1.09
N LEU A 54 -1.91 14.02 -2.26
CA LEU A 54 -1.40 13.44 -3.49
C LEU A 54 0.08 13.72 -3.69
N LYS A 55 0.57 14.80 -3.09
CA LYS A 55 2.00 15.06 -3.14
C LYS A 55 2.74 14.01 -2.35
N ALA A 56 2.20 13.61 -1.20
CA ALA A 56 2.77 12.54 -0.40
C ALA A 56 2.77 11.24 -1.18
N LEU A 57 1.68 10.96 -1.90
CA LEU A 57 1.59 9.74 -2.69
C LEU A 57 2.71 9.69 -3.74
N HIS A 58 2.87 10.75 -4.51
CA HIS A 58 3.90 10.77 -5.55
C HIS A 58 5.30 10.66 -4.96
N ARG A 59 5.52 11.33 -3.83
CA ARG A 59 6.82 11.28 -3.18
C ARG A 59 7.15 9.87 -2.71
N GLU A 60 6.20 9.21 -2.04
CA GLU A 60 6.44 7.87 -1.52
C GLU A 60 6.64 6.86 -2.64
N VAL A 61 5.87 6.97 -3.71
CA VAL A 61 6.03 6.05 -4.83
C VAL A 61 7.40 6.22 -5.46
N MET A 62 7.82 7.47 -5.64
CA MET A 62 9.14 7.74 -6.22
C MET A 62 10.25 7.23 -5.31
N GLU A 63 10.12 7.45 -4.00
CA GLU A 63 11.15 7.00 -3.06
C GLU A 63 11.26 5.49 -2.99
N GLU A 64 10.15 4.79 -3.06
CA GLU A 64 10.16 3.35 -2.84
C GLU A 64 10.40 2.55 -4.10
N VAL A 65 9.82 2.94 -5.21
CA VAL A 65 9.87 2.13 -6.43
C VAL A 65 10.28 2.91 -7.67
N GLY A 66 10.57 4.19 -7.54
CA GLY A 66 11.11 4.98 -8.65
C GLY A 66 10.17 5.19 -9.80
N LEU A 67 8.86 5.18 -9.56
CA LEU A 67 7.88 5.32 -10.63
C LEU A 67 7.15 6.63 -10.54
N GLU A 68 6.75 7.13 -11.71
CA GLU A 68 5.74 8.17 -11.81
C GLU A 68 4.43 7.52 -12.17
N VAL A 69 3.37 7.99 -11.56
CA VAL A 69 2.04 7.42 -11.76
C VAL A 69 1.03 8.51 -12.03
N GLU A 70 -0.07 8.11 -12.63
CA GLU A 70 -1.23 8.96 -12.80
C GLU A 70 -2.29 8.49 -11.81
N VAL A 71 -2.74 9.39 -10.94
CA VAL A 71 -3.74 9.05 -9.93
C VAL A 71 -5.11 9.07 -10.57
N GLU A 72 -5.85 7.98 -10.41
CA GLU A 72 -7.16 7.86 -11.04
C GLU A 72 -8.30 8.12 -10.07
N GLY A 73 -8.10 7.85 -8.77
CA GLY A 73 -9.14 8.13 -7.80
C GLY A 73 -8.95 7.36 -6.51
N LEU A 74 -9.73 7.77 -5.52
CA LEU A 74 -9.72 7.11 -4.21
C LEU A 74 -10.46 5.78 -4.30
N VAL A 75 -9.82 4.72 -3.85
CA VAL A 75 -10.45 3.41 -3.77
C VAL A 75 -11.26 3.30 -2.50
N ASP A 76 -10.61 3.55 -1.36
CA ASP A 76 -11.27 3.46 -0.07
C ASP A 76 -10.31 3.94 1.00
N VAL A 77 -10.84 4.06 2.20
CA VAL A 77 -10.08 4.40 3.40
C VAL A 77 -10.13 3.18 4.32
N PHE A 78 -8.99 2.77 4.82
CA PHE A 78 -8.93 1.65 5.75
C PHE A 78 -8.40 2.14 7.07
N GLU A 79 -9.05 1.75 8.15
CA GLU A 79 -8.65 2.14 9.49
C GLU A 79 -8.11 0.91 10.21
N HIS A 80 -6.94 1.07 10.83
CA HIS A 80 -6.32 0.00 11.59
C HIS A 80 -6.06 0.49 13.00
N ILE A 81 -6.63 -0.19 13.96
CA ILE A 81 -6.45 0.15 15.37
C ILE A 81 -5.93 -1.10 16.08
N THR A 82 -4.79 -0.96 16.73
CA THR A 82 -4.23 -2.04 17.51
C THR A 82 -4.85 -1.97 18.91
N PRO A 83 -5.49 -3.03 19.37
CA PRO A 83 -6.23 -2.95 20.63
C PRO A 83 -5.38 -3.07 21.87
N ASP A 84 -4.09 -3.30 21.74
CA ASP A 84 -3.23 -3.50 22.89
C ASP A 84 -2.64 -2.18 23.38
N GLU A 85 -1.63 -2.26 24.22
CA GLU A 85 -1.04 -1.08 24.82
C GLU A 85 -0.38 -0.15 23.81
N SER A 86 0.01 -0.67 22.66
CA SER A 86 0.64 0.17 21.66
C SER A 86 -0.33 1.21 21.12
N MET A 87 -1.63 0.86 21.08
CA MET A 87 -2.66 1.81 20.70
C MET A 87 -2.33 2.50 19.37
N ASP A 88 -1.79 1.74 18.43
CA ASP A 88 -1.53 2.29 17.12
C ASP A 88 -2.86 2.51 16.40
N HIS A 89 -2.99 3.68 15.79
CA HIS A 89 -4.19 4.04 15.09
C HIS A 89 -3.79 4.64 13.74
N PHE A 90 -4.07 3.92 12.67
CA PHE A 90 -3.72 4.35 11.33
C PHE A 90 -4.98 4.60 10.53
N VAL A 91 -4.96 5.68 9.77
CA VAL A 91 -5.97 5.96 8.75
C VAL A 91 -5.24 5.98 7.43
N ILE A 92 -5.60 5.06 6.54
CA ILE A 92 -4.86 4.85 5.31
C ILE A 92 -5.77 5.10 4.13
N LEU A 93 -5.33 6.03 3.25
CA LEU A 93 -6.06 6.37 2.04
C LEU A 93 -5.45 5.63 0.88
N TYR A 94 -6.24 4.87 0.15
CA TYR A 94 -5.78 4.08 -0.99
C TYR A 94 -6.29 4.68 -2.29
N TYR A 95 -5.35 5.03 -3.17
CA TYR A 95 -5.69 5.61 -4.46
C TYR A 95 -5.29 4.68 -5.58
N ARG A 96 -6.20 4.48 -6.52
CA ARG A 96 -5.88 3.71 -7.71
C ARG A 96 -5.03 4.57 -8.63
N CYS A 97 -3.95 3.98 -9.15
CA CYS A 97 -2.98 4.69 -9.99
C CYS A 97 -2.63 3.85 -11.20
N ARG A 98 -2.29 4.54 -12.29
CA ARG A 98 -1.78 3.90 -13.49
C ARG A 98 -0.30 4.25 -13.61
N PRO A 99 0.58 3.26 -13.83
CA PRO A 99 1.99 3.58 -13.95
C PRO A 99 2.28 4.22 -15.30
N LEU A 100 3.14 5.23 -15.31
CA LEU A 100 3.60 5.83 -16.54
C LEU A 100 4.79 5.10 -17.13
N SER A 101 5.38 4.18 -16.34
CA SER A 101 6.46 3.31 -16.75
C SER A 101 6.41 2.09 -15.84
N CYS A 102 6.85 0.94 -16.33
CA CYS A 102 6.90 -0.27 -15.50
C CYS A 102 8.31 -0.62 -15.07
N ALA A 103 9.25 0.27 -15.28
CA ALA A 103 10.65 0.03 -14.91
C ALA A 103 10.85 0.40 -13.44
N VAL A 104 10.67 -0.59 -12.58
CA VAL A 104 10.74 -0.40 -11.14
C VAL A 104 12.19 -0.41 -10.66
N THR A 105 12.52 0.55 -9.78
CA THR A 105 13.82 0.60 -9.12
C THR A 105 13.55 0.75 -7.63
N HIS A 106 13.54 -0.35 -6.91
CA HIS A 106 13.15 -0.29 -5.51
C HIS A 106 14.29 0.17 -4.62
N ASN A 107 13.90 0.82 -3.52
CA ASN A 107 14.85 1.34 -2.53
C ASN A 107 15.13 0.25 -1.50
N PRO A 108 16.35 -0.33 -1.49
CA PRO A 108 16.61 -1.49 -0.64
C PRO A 108 16.56 -1.20 0.86
N SER A 109 16.61 0.07 1.27
CA SER A 109 16.55 0.37 2.70
C SER A 109 15.15 0.18 3.28
N GLU A 110 14.10 0.20 2.46
CA GLU A 110 12.72 0.04 2.93
C GLU A 110 12.00 -1.08 2.24
N VAL A 111 12.43 -1.43 1.03
CA VAL A 111 11.75 -2.40 0.19
C VAL A 111 12.72 -3.50 -0.16
N ALA A 112 12.46 -4.70 0.32
CA ALA A 112 13.34 -5.83 0.02
C ALA A 112 13.18 -6.31 -1.40
N GLU A 113 11.97 -6.19 -1.94
CA GLU A 113 11.67 -6.73 -3.26
C GLU A 113 10.42 -6.06 -3.78
N ALA A 114 10.31 -5.89 -5.11
CA ALA A 114 9.12 -5.34 -5.74
C ALA A 114 8.73 -6.25 -6.90
N ARG A 115 7.41 -6.50 -7.06
CA ARG A 115 6.91 -7.39 -8.10
C ARG A 115 5.60 -6.91 -8.65
N TRP A 116 5.42 -7.09 -9.95
CA TRP A 116 4.11 -6.97 -10.58
C TRP A 116 3.41 -8.32 -10.43
N VAL A 117 2.26 -8.33 -9.81
CA VAL A 117 1.58 -9.57 -9.41
C VAL A 117 0.21 -9.62 -10.06
N ALA A 118 -0.07 -10.74 -10.72
CA ALA A 118 -1.37 -10.95 -11.33
C ALA A 118 -2.40 -11.34 -10.28
N GLN A 119 -3.66 -11.09 -10.58
CA GLN A 119 -4.73 -11.34 -9.63
C GLN A 119 -4.72 -12.77 -9.10
N GLU A 120 -4.52 -13.74 -9.99
CA GLU A 120 -4.60 -15.14 -9.58
C GLU A 120 -3.43 -15.56 -8.71
N GLU A 121 -2.40 -14.74 -8.60
CA GLU A 121 -1.24 -15.04 -7.76
C GLU A 121 -1.33 -14.42 -6.38
N LEU A 122 -2.31 -13.55 -6.15
CA LEU A 122 -2.35 -12.77 -4.93
C LEU A 122 -2.51 -13.64 -3.67
N ALA A 123 -3.16 -14.78 -3.81
CA ALA A 123 -3.36 -15.67 -2.66
C ALA A 123 -2.05 -16.23 -2.13
N ASP A 124 -1.00 -16.22 -2.93
CA ASP A 124 0.31 -16.76 -2.52
C ASP A 124 1.15 -15.77 -1.74
N TYR A 125 0.67 -14.55 -1.59
CA TYR A 125 1.44 -13.47 -0.95
C TYR A 125 0.89 -13.19 0.43
N GLU A 126 1.78 -13.15 1.42
CA GLU A 126 1.38 -12.80 2.77
C GLU A 126 1.29 -11.29 2.88
N MET A 127 0.14 -10.78 3.32
CA MET A 127 -0.09 -9.35 3.35
C MET A 127 -1.01 -8.97 4.50
N PRO A 128 -0.93 -7.72 4.95
CA PRO A 128 -1.81 -7.24 6.02
C PRO A 128 -3.27 -7.21 5.58
N ASP A 129 -4.16 -7.17 6.57
CA ASP A 129 -5.59 -7.17 6.31
C ASP A 129 -6.03 -6.01 5.44
N GLY A 130 -5.48 -4.83 5.66
CA GLY A 130 -5.85 -3.67 4.86
C GLY A 130 -5.48 -3.83 3.40
N THR A 131 -4.29 -4.37 3.14
CA THR A 131 -3.85 -4.61 1.77
C THR A 131 -4.80 -5.59 1.09
N ARG A 132 -5.14 -6.68 1.78
CA ARG A 132 -6.01 -7.69 1.20
C ARG A 132 -7.42 -7.15 0.98
N PHE A 133 -7.91 -6.34 1.91
CA PHE A 133 -9.21 -5.71 1.80
C PHE A 133 -9.30 -4.83 0.54
N ILE A 134 -8.28 -4.01 0.32
CA ILE A 134 -8.25 -3.12 -0.83
C ILE A 134 -8.14 -3.90 -2.15
N LEU A 135 -7.28 -4.92 -2.16
CA LEU A 135 -7.12 -5.71 -3.37
C LEU A 135 -8.41 -6.44 -3.73
N GLY A 136 -9.20 -6.80 -2.74
CA GLY A 136 -10.51 -7.39 -2.99
C GLY A 136 -11.47 -6.43 -3.67
N LYS A 137 -11.28 -5.14 -3.48
CA LYS A 137 -12.10 -4.14 -4.16
C LYS A 137 -11.64 -3.91 -5.60
N ILE A 138 -10.34 -3.99 -5.83
CA ILE A 138 -9.76 -3.78 -7.15
C ILE A 138 -9.98 -5.01 -8.03
N PHE A 139 -9.83 -6.20 -7.44
CA PHE A 139 -9.97 -7.46 -8.14
C PHE A 139 -11.05 -8.29 -7.47
N PRO A 140 -12.35 -7.95 -7.68
CA PRO A 140 -13.40 -8.69 -7.00
C PRO A 140 -13.40 -10.14 -7.45
N GLN A 141 -13.62 -11.03 -6.49
CA GLN A 141 -13.69 -12.43 -6.81
C GLN A 141 -14.91 -12.70 -7.64
N ARG A 142 -14.70 -13.51 -8.71
CA ARG A 142 -15.80 -13.89 -9.55
C ARG A 142 -16.70 -14.81 -8.79
N ARG A 143 -18.00 -14.52 -8.77
CA ARG A 143 -18.93 -15.43 -8.16
C ARG A 143 -19.10 -16.63 -9.01
N ARG A 144 -19.16 -17.73 -8.43
CA ARG A 144 -19.43 -18.89 -9.20
C ARG A 144 -20.81 -18.87 -9.73
N HIS A 145 -21.06 -19.11 -10.28
CA HIS A 145 -22.17 -19.12 -10.85
C HIS A 145 -23.10 -19.51 -10.53
N ASP A 146 -22.86 -19.54 -10.31
CA ASP A 146 -23.24 -19.74 -10.08
C ASP A 146 -23.59 -19.24 -9.49
N ASP A 147 -22.99 -19.15 -9.24
CA ASP A 147 -23.36 -18.44 -8.53
C ASP A 147 -24.45 -17.75 -8.94
N ARG A 148 -25.03 -18.04 -9.23
CA ARG A 148 -25.76 -17.60 -9.68
C ARG A 148 -26.62 -17.66 -9.39
#